data_189f4ae7088ec2d748a0b9a5dd53fdc5
#
_entry.id   189f4ae7088ec2d748a0b9a5dd53fdc5
#
_cell.length_a   1.000
_cell.length_b   1.000
_cell.length_c   1.000
_cell.angle_alpha   90.00
_cell.angle_beta   90.00
_cell.angle_gamma   90.00
#
_symmetry.space_group_name_H-M   'P 1'
#
loop_
_entity.id
_entity.type
_entity.pdbx_description
1 polymer ?
#
loop_
_entity_poly.entity_id
_entity_poly.type
_entity_poly.pdbx_seq_one_letter_code
_entity_poly.pdbx_strand_id
1 'polypeptide(L)'
;FAEPSYTSKFFDWGNLLKQYANDENGNEMIYARGKNGVITNKEVEQAMMFYTTFGMNQEDARKQAVLYVEEREALYQQAIEAGYTVTDQEVYDYLEKLKVFIEQSDNKEDAMAIIEQFDSEEDYWNYEFEVYKKDLPIQKYMAAKEKEFKEVAPQAKSINEIEEEWQDYYEQIKAQAVENE
;
A
#
# COMPACT_ATOMS: atom_id res chain seq x y z
N PHE A 1 -21.16 -25.84 -3.04
CA PHE A 1 -19.72 -25.54 -2.94
C PHE A 1 -19.55 -24.54 -1.81
N ALA A 2 -18.76 -24.88 -0.76
CA ALA A 2 -18.40 -23.93 0.27
C ALA A 2 -17.51 -22.84 -0.34
N GLU A 3 -17.76 -21.57 -0.01
CA GLU A 3 -16.81 -20.50 -0.36
C GLU A 3 -15.45 -20.81 0.29
N PRO A 4 -14.33 -20.55 -0.42
CA PRO A 4 -13.01 -20.72 0.18
C PRO A 4 -12.92 -19.88 1.47
N SER A 5 -12.30 -20.45 2.50
CA SER A 5 -12.08 -19.71 3.73
C SER A 5 -11.25 -18.45 3.43
N TYR A 6 -11.42 -17.39 4.23
CA TYR A 6 -10.67 -16.14 4.04
C TYR A 6 -9.16 -16.37 4.12
N THR A 7 -8.70 -17.27 4.99
CA THR A 7 -7.30 -17.71 5.09
C THR A 7 -6.77 -18.34 3.80
N SER A 8 -7.63 -19.07 3.04
CA SER A 8 -7.27 -19.61 1.73
C SER A 8 -6.93 -18.51 0.71
N LYS A 9 -7.62 -17.37 0.75
CA LYS A 9 -7.34 -16.22 -0.12
C LYS A 9 -5.98 -15.58 0.20
N PHE A 10 -5.60 -15.51 1.47
CA PHE A 10 -4.27 -15.04 1.88
C PHE A 10 -3.16 -15.99 1.44
N PHE A 11 -3.38 -17.29 1.51
CA PHE A 11 -2.47 -18.29 0.96
C PHE A 11 -2.27 -18.08 -0.54
N ASP A 12 -3.34 -17.95 -1.31
CA ASP A 12 -3.29 -17.72 -2.76
C ASP A 12 -2.55 -16.40 -3.08
N TRP A 13 -2.84 -15.35 -2.31
CA TRP A 13 -2.16 -14.07 -2.44
C TRP A 13 -0.66 -14.18 -2.14
N GLY A 14 -0.26 -14.90 -1.10
CA GLY A 14 1.15 -15.14 -0.75
C GLY A 14 1.93 -15.81 -1.89
N ASN A 15 1.33 -16.80 -2.55
CA ASN A 15 1.93 -17.45 -3.73
C ASN A 15 2.12 -16.50 -4.91
N LEU A 16 1.12 -15.66 -5.20
CA LEU A 16 1.22 -14.63 -6.24
C LEU A 16 2.29 -13.58 -5.90
N LEU A 17 2.29 -13.11 -4.66
CA LEU A 17 3.25 -12.12 -4.18
C LEU A 17 4.69 -12.61 -4.30
N LYS A 18 4.96 -13.88 -3.94
CA LYS A 18 6.25 -14.52 -4.15
C LYS A 18 6.68 -14.52 -5.62
N GLN A 19 5.77 -14.80 -6.54
CA GLN A 19 6.07 -14.78 -7.98
C GLN A 19 6.50 -13.39 -8.43
N TYR A 20 5.80 -12.34 -8.00
CA TYR A 20 6.16 -10.96 -8.31
C TYR A 20 7.49 -10.54 -7.64
N ALA A 21 7.75 -10.97 -6.42
CA ALA A 21 8.99 -10.68 -5.70
C ALA A 21 10.23 -11.31 -6.39
N ASN A 22 10.09 -12.52 -6.93
CA ASN A 22 11.17 -13.27 -7.58
C ASN A 22 11.32 -12.97 -9.07
N ASP A 23 10.42 -12.19 -9.65
CA ASP A 23 10.49 -11.83 -11.07
C ASP A 23 11.48 -10.68 -11.30
N GLU A 24 12.77 -11.02 -11.33
CA GLU A 24 13.86 -10.08 -11.63
C GLU A 24 13.82 -9.54 -13.08
N ASN A 25 13.17 -10.27 -13.99
CA ASN A 25 13.00 -9.88 -15.38
C ASN A 25 11.57 -9.38 -15.67
N GLY A 26 10.80 -9.14 -14.61
CA GLY A 26 9.42 -8.69 -14.72
C GLY A 26 9.31 -7.51 -15.66
N ASN A 27 8.25 -7.52 -16.43
CA ASN A 27 7.97 -6.55 -17.46
C ASN A 27 8.04 -5.12 -16.93
N GLU A 28 9.23 -4.53 -16.94
CA GLU A 28 9.47 -3.12 -16.60
C GLU A 28 8.84 -2.17 -17.63
N MET A 29 7.97 -2.70 -18.52
CA MET A 29 7.24 -1.86 -19.46
C MET A 29 6.42 -0.84 -18.70
N ILE A 30 6.63 0.38 -19.09
CA ILE A 30 5.95 1.52 -18.51
C ILE A 30 4.49 1.47 -18.90
N TYR A 31 3.61 1.48 -17.89
CA TYR A 31 2.17 1.64 -18.08
C TYR A 31 1.80 3.11 -18.32
N ALA A 32 2.31 4.00 -17.46
CA ALA A 32 2.10 5.44 -17.59
C ALA A 32 3.28 6.23 -17.01
N ARG A 33 3.43 7.47 -17.48
CA ARG A 33 4.38 8.45 -16.94
C ARG A 33 3.62 9.67 -16.48
N GLY A 34 3.92 10.10 -15.23
CA GLY A 34 3.58 11.41 -14.74
C GLY A 34 4.71 12.40 -14.96
N LYS A 35 4.62 13.52 -14.28
CA LYS A 35 5.66 14.58 -14.31
C LYS A 35 6.98 14.08 -13.71
N ASN A 36 6.93 13.42 -12.58
CA ASN A 36 8.10 12.92 -11.84
C ASN A 36 8.07 11.40 -11.65
N GLY A 37 6.89 10.80 -11.68
CA GLY A 37 6.65 9.39 -11.40
C GLY A 37 6.48 8.54 -12.65
N VAL A 38 6.71 7.25 -12.46
CA VAL A 38 6.50 6.22 -13.48
C VAL A 38 5.81 5.05 -12.83
N ILE A 39 4.75 4.54 -13.46
CA ILE A 39 4.11 3.28 -13.07
C ILE A 39 4.34 2.22 -14.16
N THR A 40 4.51 0.97 -13.72
CA THR A 40 4.83 -0.15 -14.59
C THR A 40 3.62 -1.07 -14.79
N ASN A 41 3.63 -1.83 -15.87
CA ASN A 41 2.63 -2.88 -16.07
C ASN A 41 2.65 -3.90 -14.93
N LYS A 42 3.84 -4.24 -14.40
CA LYS A 42 3.99 -5.16 -13.27
C LYS A 42 3.26 -4.68 -12.03
N GLU A 43 3.37 -3.40 -11.68
CA GLU A 43 2.65 -2.82 -10.54
C GLU A 43 1.14 -2.88 -10.72
N VAL A 44 0.64 -2.57 -11.91
CA VAL A 44 -0.79 -2.64 -12.23
C VAL A 44 -1.29 -4.09 -12.19
N GLU A 45 -0.55 -5.04 -12.77
CA GLU A 45 -0.90 -6.46 -12.74
C GLU A 45 -0.93 -7.02 -11.32
N GLN A 46 0.09 -6.71 -10.51
CA GLN A 46 0.14 -7.13 -9.11
C GLN A 46 -1.06 -6.61 -8.31
N ALA A 47 -1.40 -5.33 -8.45
CA ALA A 47 -2.57 -4.76 -7.81
C ALA A 47 -3.87 -5.39 -8.30
N MET A 48 -4.01 -5.63 -9.61
CA MET A 48 -5.17 -6.32 -10.19
C MET A 48 -5.33 -7.73 -9.64
N MET A 49 -4.24 -8.49 -9.50
CA MET A 49 -4.26 -9.84 -8.94
C MET A 49 -4.66 -9.84 -7.46
N PHE A 50 -4.26 -8.83 -6.70
CA PHE A 50 -4.74 -8.66 -5.34
C PHE A 50 -6.27 -8.53 -5.31
N TYR A 51 -6.83 -7.59 -6.06
CA TYR A 51 -8.28 -7.37 -6.07
C TYR A 51 -9.07 -8.58 -6.57
N THR A 52 -8.60 -9.28 -7.59
CA THR A 52 -9.25 -10.50 -8.08
C THR A 52 -9.18 -11.66 -7.09
N THR A 53 -8.06 -11.82 -6.39
CA THR A 53 -7.89 -12.85 -5.34
C THR A 53 -8.92 -12.65 -4.22
N PHE A 54 -9.22 -11.39 -3.87
CA PHE A 54 -10.21 -11.06 -2.85
C PHE A 54 -11.64 -10.87 -3.38
N GLY A 55 -11.92 -11.33 -4.59
CA GLY A 55 -13.28 -11.54 -5.10
C GLY A 55 -13.82 -10.48 -6.05
N MET A 56 -13.02 -9.47 -6.41
CA MET A 56 -13.43 -8.47 -7.41
C MET A 56 -13.39 -9.09 -8.81
N ASN A 57 -14.37 -8.75 -9.67
CA ASN A 57 -14.31 -9.16 -11.07
C ASN A 57 -13.15 -8.48 -11.81
N GLN A 58 -12.72 -9.03 -12.94
CA GLN A 58 -11.52 -8.56 -13.65
C GLN A 58 -11.62 -7.12 -14.14
N GLU A 59 -12.78 -6.67 -14.59
CA GLU A 59 -12.96 -5.31 -15.11
C GLU A 59 -12.82 -4.27 -13.99
N ASP A 60 -13.50 -4.49 -12.87
CA ASP A 60 -13.45 -3.61 -11.72
C ASP A 60 -12.08 -3.68 -11.03
N ALA A 61 -11.49 -4.88 -10.94
CA ALA A 61 -10.15 -5.07 -10.40
C ALA A 61 -9.09 -4.28 -11.19
N ARG A 62 -9.20 -4.26 -12.53
CA ARG A 62 -8.29 -3.47 -13.37
C ARG A 62 -8.45 -1.96 -13.13
N LYS A 63 -9.68 -1.47 -13.07
CA LYS A 63 -9.96 -0.04 -12.80
C LYS A 63 -9.41 0.36 -11.43
N GLN A 64 -9.68 -0.45 -10.41
CA GLN A 64 -9.22 -0.20 -9.06
C GLN A 64 -7.69 -0.29 -8.94
N ALA A 65 -7.07 -1.24 -9.63
CA ALA A 65 -5.62 -1.40 -9.65
C ALA A 65 -4.92 -0.18 -10.26
N VAL A 66 -5.39 0.30 -11.40
CA VAL A 66 -4.83 1.50 -12.05
C VAL A 66 -4.95 2.70 -11.11
N LEU A 67 -6.13 2.93 -10.55
CA LEU A 67 -6.35 4.04 -9.61
C LEU A 67 -5.41 3.95 -8.41
N TYR A 68 -5.31 2.77 -7.78
CA TYR A 68 -4.45 2.55 -6.63
C TYR A 68 -2.96 2.84 -6.93
N VAL A 69 -2.45 2.34 -8.06
CA VAL A 69 -1.04 2.52 -8.43
C VAL A 69 -0.75 3.98 -8.80
N GLU A 70 -1.67 4.65 -9.51
CA GLU A 70 -1.56 6.08 -9.81
C GLU A 70 -1.54 6.93 -8.54
N GLU A 71 -2.49 6.71 -7.63
CA GLU A 71 -2.56 7.44 -6.35
C GLU A 71 -1.31 7.20 -5.50
N ARG A 72 -0.86 5.95 -5.41
CA ARG A 72 0.33 5.60 -4.63
C ARG A 72 1.58 6.27 -5.15
N GLU A 73 1.81 6.24 -6.47
CA GLU A 73 2.97 6.90 -7.07
C GLU A 73 2.89 8.42 -6.92
N ALA A 74 1.74 9.02 -7.19
CA ALA A 74 1.55 10.46 -7.06
C ALA A 74 1.75 10.93 -5.61
N LEU A 75 1.22 10.23 -4.62
CA LEU A 75 1.44 10.52 -3.20
C LEU A 75 2.90 10.36 -2.80
N TYR A 76 3.61 9.36 -3.33
CA TYR A 76 5.03 9.19 -3.09
C TYR A 76 5.83 10.39 -3.61
N GLN A 77 5.59 10.81 -4.84
CA GLN A 77 6.26 11.98 -5.41
C GLN A 77 5.96 13.26 -4.60
N GLN A 78 4.71 13.43 -4.21
CA GLN A 78 4.29 14.55 -3.36
C GLN A 78 4.99 14.54 -2.00
N ALA A 79 5.10 13.37 -1.38
CA ALA A 79 5.80 13.19 -0.10
C ALA A 79 7.28 13.55 -0.21
N ILE A 80 7.96 13.04 -1.24
CA ILE A 80 9.38 13.35 -1.49
C ILE A 80 9.58 14.83 -1.77
N GLU A 81 8.76 15.45 -2.59
CA GLU A 81 8.82 16.90 -2.89
C GLU A 81 8.61 17.74 -1.62
N ALA A 82 7.76 17.30 -0.71
CA ALA A 82 7.53 17.94 0.59
C ALA A 82 8.63 17.63 1.64
N GLY A 83 9.65 16.84 1.29
CA GLY A 83 10.78 16.52 2.15
C GLY A 83 10.58 15.32 3.09
N TYR A 84 9.52 14.52 2.89
CA TYR A 84 9.28 13.30 3.66
C TYR A 84 10.03 12.13 3.04
N THR A 85 11.21 11.84 3.58
CA THR A 85 12.05 10.71 3.18
C THR A 85 12.25 9.72 4.32
N VAL A 86 12.77 8.54 4.02
CA VAL A 86 13.16 7.54 5.02
C VAL A 86 14.57 7.03 4.73
N THR A 87 15.29 6.68 5.78
CA THR A 87 16.53 5.93 5.70
C THR A 87 16.25 4.43 5.72
N ASP A 88 17.20 3.62 5.26
CA ASP A 88 17.09 2.16 5.36
C ASP A 88 16.90 1.70 6.81
N GLN A 89 17.58 2.35 7.77
CA GLN A 89 17.42 2.03 9.19
C GLN A 89 15.99 2.30 9.69
N GLU A 90 15.36 3.39 9.27
CA GLU A 90 13.95 3.66 9.62
C GLU A 90 13.01 2.60 9.06
N VAL A 91 13.28 2.09 7.86
CA VAL A 91 12.49 0.99 7.27
C VAL A 91 12.67 -0.29 8.08
N TYR A 92 13.92 -0.69 8.40
CA TYR A 92 14.19 -1.85 9.25
C TYR A 92 13.51 -1.75 10.61
N ASP A 93 13.63 -0.60 11.28
CA ASP A 93 13.00 -0.38 12.58
C ASP A 93 11.48 -0.48 12.53
N TYR A 94 10.87 -0.02 11.43
CA TYR A 94 9.44 -0.17 11.19
C TYR A 94 9.04 -1.63 11.00
N LEU A 95 9.77 -2.38 10.17
CA LEU A 95 9.50 -3.79 9.92
C LEU A 95 9.62 -4.63 11.20
N GLU A 96 10.61 -4.35 12.06
CA GLU A 96 10.73 -5.03 13.35
C GLU A 96 9.52 -4.77 14.27
N LYS A 97 8.98 -3.56 14.27
CA LYS A 97 7.73 -3.25 14.99
C LYS A 97 6.53 -3.95 14.36
N LEU A 98 6.48 -4.04 13.04
CA LEU A 98 5.42 -4.73 12.32
C LEU A 98 5.41 -6.22 12.62
N LYS A 99 6.58 -6.87 12.69
CA LYS A 99 6.71 -8.27 13.12
C LYS A 99 6.09 -8.49 14.51
N VAL A 100 6.45 -7.65 15.48
CA VAL A 100 5.90 -7.74 16.83
C VAL A 100 4.38 -7.52 16.83
N PHE A 101 3.90 -6.56 16.04
CA PHE A 101 2.47 -6.30 15.91
C PHE A 101 1.72 -7.51 15.34
N ILE A 102 2.25 -8.13 14.28
CA ILE A 102 1.66 -9.35 13.69
C ILE A 102 1.60 -10.48 14.70
N GLU A 103 2.69 -10.72 15.47
CA GLU A 103 2.75 -11.75 16.49
C GLU A 103 1.69 -11.60 17.59
N GLN A 104 1.27 -10.38 17.88
CA GLN A 104 0.28 -10.04 18.90
C GLN A 104 -1.14 -9.87 18.34
N SER A 105 -1.31 -9.96 17.03
CA SER A 105 -2.56 -9.71 16.34
C SER A 105 -3.48 -10.92 16.34
N ASP A 106 -4.79 -10.69 16.45
CA ASP A 106 -5.82 -11.73 16.37
C ASP A 106 -5.89 -12.41 15.00
N ASN A 107 -5.45 -11.72 13.94
CA ASN A 107 -5.39 -12.22 12.56
C ASN A 107 -3.98 -12.65 12.13
N LYS A 108 -3.12 -13.02 13.08
CA LYS A 108 -1.76 -13.53 12.83
C LYS A 108 -1.73 -14.63 11.77
N GLU A 109 -2.70 -15.55 11.82
CA GLU A 109 -2.77 -16.69 10.89
C GLU A 109 -2.88 -16.23 9.42
N ASP A 110 -3.59 -15.14 9.15
CA ASP A 110 -3.72 -14.58 7.79
C ASP A 110 -2.39 -14.03 7.29
N ALA A 111 -1.65 -13.32 8.14
CA ALA A 111 -0.31 -12.84 7.81
C ALA A 111 0.67 -14.01 7.59
N MET A 112 0.63 -15.02 8.45
CA MET A 112 1.49 -16.21 8.32
C MET A 112 1.16 -17.00 7.06
N ALA A 113 -0.11 -17.07 6.64
CA ALA A 113 -0.50 -17.72 5.38
C ALA A 113 0.18 -17.09 4.16
N ILE A 114 0.44 -15.78 4.18
CA ILE A 114 1.21 -15.08 3.14
C ILE A 114 2.71 -15.38 3.27
N ILE A 115 3.27 -15.17 4.43
CA ILE A 115 4.72 -15.27 4.71
C ILE A 115 5.25 -16.67 4.39
N GLU A 116 4.52 -17.71 4.78
CA GLU A 116 4.89 -19.11 4.59
C GLU A 116 4.95 -19.56 3.12
N GLN A 117 4.42 -18.75 2.18
CA GLN A 117 4.53 -19.06 0.76
C GLN A 117 5.89 -18.68 0.17
N PHE A 118 6.65 -17.80 0.80
CA PHE A 118 8.01 -17.45 0.39
C PHE A 118 9.00 -18.59 0.71
N ASP A 119 10.13 -18.62 0.03
CA ASP A 119 11.16 -19.66 0.26
C ASP A 119 11.76 -19.55 1.66
N SER A 120 11.80 -18.35 2.21
CA SER A 120 12.13 -18.06 3.60
C SER A 120 11.36 -16.85 4.12
N GLU A 121 11.25 -16.73 5.43
CA GLU A 121 10.72 -15.52 6.08
C GLU A 121 11.58 -14.29 5.75
N GLU A 122 12.90 -14.47 5.63
CA GLU A 122 13.83 -13.41 5.23
C GLU A 122 13.50 -12.86 3.84
N ASP A 123 13.18 -13.73 2.87
CA ASP A 123 12.81 -13.31 1.52
C ASP A 123 11.53 -12.47 1.51
N TYR A 124 10.54 -12.84 2.34
CA TYR A 124 9.35 -12.03 2.52
C TYR A 124 9.67 -10.65 3.08
N TRP A 125 10.47 -10.56 4.14
CA TRP A 125 10.81 -9.27 4.75
C TRP A 125 11.72 -8.42 3.87
N ASN A 126 12.57 -9.02 3.05
CA ASN A 126 13.35 -8.30 2.02
C ASN A 126 12.42 -7.69 0.96
N TYR A 127 11.39 -8.41 0.55
CA TYR A 127 10.36 -7.88 -0.34
C TYR A 127 9.60 -6.70 0.31
N GLU A 128 9.14 -6.86 1.53
CA GLU A 128 8.45 -5.80 2.28
C GLU A 128 9.34 -4.58 2.52
N PHE A 129 10.63 -4.77 2.68
CA PHE A 129 11.59 -3.67 2.79
C PHE A 129 11.50 -2.73 1.56
N GLU A 130 11.50 -3.26 0.37
CA GLU A 130 11.36 -2.47 -0.85
C GLU A 130 9.99 -1.80 -0.96
N VAL A 131 8.93 -2.46 -0.54
CA VAL A 131 7.57 -1.88 -0.49
C VAL A 131 7.54 -0.69 0.46
N TYR A 132 8.04 -0.84 1.67
CA TYR A 132 7.98 0.21 2.70
C TYR A 132 8.95 1.38 2.48
N LYS A 133 9.97 1.23 1.64
CA LYS A 133 10.78 2.38 1.16
C LYS A 133 9.93 3.43 0.46
N LYS A 134 8.85 3.01 -0.19
CA LYS A 134 7.86 3.92 -0.81
C LYS A 134 6.70 4.27 0.13
N ASP A 135 6.17 3.30 0.85
CA ASP A 135 4.98 3.50 1.69
C ASP A 135 5.24 4.36 2.93
N LEU A 136 6.41 4.27 3.55
CA LEU A 136 6.72 5.07 4.74
C LEU A 136 6.80 6.58 4.48
N PRO A 137 7.42 7.08 3.40
CA PRO A 137 7.31 8.48 3.04
C PRO A 137 5.87 8.96 2.88
N ILE A 138 5.03 8.15 2.21
CA ILE A 138 3.60 8.45 2.05
C ILE A 138 2.91 8.52 3.42
N GLN A 139 3.15 7.55 4.30
CA GLN A 139 2.56 7.53 5.65
C GLN A 139 2.99 8.75 6.48
N LYS A 140 4.26 9.12 6.44
CA LYS A 140 4.76 10.33 7.12
C LYS A 140 4.09 11.60 6.62
N TYR A 141 3.98 11.74 5.30
CA TYR A 141 3.32 12.87 4.65
C TYR A 141 1.85 12.97 5.05
N MET A 142 1.11 11.86 4.92
CA MET A 142 -0.31 11.83 5.25
C MET A 142 -0.59 12.04 6.74
N ALA A 143 0.26 11.49 7.63
CA ALA A 143 0.16 11.73 9.07
C ALA A 143 0.38 13.22 9.43
N ALA A 144 1.32 13.90 8.76
CA ALA A 144 1.51 15.33 8.93
C ALA A 144 0.29 16.14 8.46
N LYS A 145 -0.30 15.76 7.32
CA LYS A 145 -1.53 16.39 6.80
C LYS A 145 -2.72 16.19 7.73
N GLU A 146 -2.88 15.00 8.27
CA GLU A 146 -3.92 14.70 9.25
C GLU A 146 -3.77 15.54 10.52
N LYS A 147 -2.56 15.65 11.02
CA LYS A 147 -2.25 16.46 12.20
C LYS A 147 -2.60 17.94 11.94
N GLU A 148 -2.14 18.52 10.84
CA GLU A 148 -2.44 19.89 10.43
C GLU A 148 -3.96 20.12 10.33
N PHE A 149 -4.68 19.19 9.71
CA PHE A 149 -6.12 19.27 9.55
C PHE A 149 -6.86 19.27 10.89
N LYS A 150 -6.48 18.35 11.81
CA LYS A 150 -7.10 18.21 13.13
C LYS A 150 -6.77 19.38 14.07
N GLU A 151 -5.59 19.99 13.94
CA GLU A 151 -5.18 21.16 14.73
C GLU A 151 -6.02 22.41 14.44
N VAL A 152 -6.51 22.58 13.22
CA VAL A 152 -7.35 23.73 12.82
C VAL A 152 -8.84 23.43 12.87
N ALA A 153 -9.23 22.21 13.21
CA ALA A 153 -10.65 21.84 13.30
C ALA A 153 -11.37 22.63 14.41
N PRO A 154 -12.60 23.14 14.16
CA PRO A 154 -13.35 23.86 15.17
C PRO A 154 -13.63 23.00 16.41
N GLN A 155 -13.39 23.54 17.61
CA GLN A 155 -13.65 22.83 18.88
C GLN A 155 -15.11 22.44 19.11
N ALA A 156 -16.05 23.04 18.37
CA ALA A 156 -17.48 22.77 18.46
C ALA A 156 -17.91 21.48 17.73
N LYS A 157 -17.01 20.87 16.92
CA LYS A 157 -17.30 19.63 16.20
C LYS A 157 -17.04 18.40 17.05
N SER A 158 -17.86 17.38 16.87
CA SER A 158 -17.62 16.06 17.46
C SER A 158 -16.40 15.38 16.80
N ILE A 159 -15.81 14.40 17.51
CA ILE A 159 -14.69 13.58 16.95
C ILE A 159 -15.12 12.90 15.65
N ASN A 160 -16.35 12.37 15.59
CA ASN A 160 -16.87 11.70 14.39
C ASN A 160 -16.99 12.65 13.18
N GLU A 161 -17.48 13.87 13.38
CA GLU A 161 -17.55 14.87 12.31
C GLU A 161 -16.17 15.25 11.79
N ILE A 162 -15.18 15.39 12.69
CA ILE A 162 -13.80 15.69 12.30
C ILE A 162 -13.21 14.53 11.51
N GLU A 163 -13.47 13.29 11.91
CA GLU A 163 -12.97 12.11 11.21
C GLU A 163 -13.60 11.94 9.82
N GLU A 164 -14.91 12.16 9.67
CA GLU A 164 -15.59 12.14 8.37
C GLU A 164 -15.02 13.20 7.42
N GLU A 165 -14.83 14.42 7.91
CA GLU A 165 -14.24 15.49 7.12
C GLU A 165 -12.77 15.23 6.78
N TRP A 166 -12.02 14.56 7.66
CA TRP A 166 -10.68 14.13 7.37
C TRP A 166 -10.65 13.10 6.23
N GLN A 167 -11.57 12.11 6.23
CA GLN A 167 -11.65 11.14 5.15
C GLN A 167 -11.95 11.81 3.80
N ASP A 168 -12.86 12.77 3.76
CA ASP A 168 -13.14 13.56 2.55
C ASP A 168 -11.90 14.35 2.09
N TYR A 169 -11.17 14.95 3.02
CA TYR A 169 -9.95 15.68 2.71
C TYR A 169 -8.82 14.75 2.26
N TYR A 170 -8.72 13.57 2.85
CA TYR A 170 -7.79 12.53 2.42
C TYR A 170 -8.00 12.15 0.95
N GLU A 171 -9.24 11.93 0.52
CA GLU A 171 -9.56 11.65 -0.88
C GLU A 171 -9.21 12.85 -1.80
N GLN A 172 -9.41 14.08 -1.35
CA GLN A 172 -9.02 15.27 -2.10
C GLN A 172 -7.49 15.37 -2.26
N ILE A 173 -6.71 15.06 -1.23
CA ILE A 173 -5.24 15.03 -1.30
C ILE A 173 -4.78 14.03 -2.35
N LYS A 174 -5.34 12.83 -2.38
CA LYS A 174 -5.01 11.81 -3.38
C LYS A 174 -5.34 12.28 -4.80
N ALA A 175 -6.53 12.78 -5.02
CA ALA A 175 -6.96 13.29 -6.33
C ALA A 175 -6.07 14.45 -6.80
N GLN A 176 -5.74 15.38 -5.92
CA GLN A 176 -4.86 16.50 -6.23
C GLN A 176 -3.42 16.04 -6.55
N ALA A 177 -2.92 15.02 -5.84
CA ALA A 177 -1.60 14.45 -6.12
C ALA A 177 -1.56 13.85 -7.53
N VAL A 178 -2.59 13.11 -7.94
CA VAL A 178 -2.70 12.54 -9.29
C VAL A 178 -2.78 13.64 -10.36
N GLU A 179 -3.54 14.72 -10.12
CA GLU A 179 -3.61 15.87 -11.06
C GLU A 179 -2.27 16.59 -11.22
N ASN A 180 -1.43 16.58 -10.18
CA ASN A 180 -0.12 17.24 -10.20
C ASN A 180 0.96 16.42 -10.93
N GLU A 181 0.73 15.12 -11.15
CA GLU A 181 1.59 14.19 -11.86
C GLU A 181 1.19 14.06 -13.34
#